data_c03f08fb560ff559de99e39dd07cbfa6
#
_entry.id   c03f08fb560ff559de99e39dd07cbfa6
#
_cell.length_a   1.000
_cell.length_b   1.000
_cell.length_c   1.000
_cell.angle_alpha   90.00
_cell.angle_beta   90.00
_cell.angle_gamma   90.00
#
_symmetry.space_group_name_H-M   'P 1'
#
loop_
_entity.id
_entity.type
_entity.pdbx_description
1 polymer ?
#
loop_
_entity_poly.entity_id
_entity_poly.type
_entity_poly.pdbx_seq_one_letter_code
_entity_poly.pdbx_strand_id
1 'polypeptide(L)'
;MARVYVSSVIGAPADRVWDRIRDFNGLPRWHPSIRDSRIEDALPADKVGCIRNFNLQNGDNIREQLLGLSDYDMFCTYSILESPMPLEDYVATIRLTPVTEGDRTFIEWSAEFSCDPSDEDDLVTGIGGDVFQTGFDSLKRHFGGA
;
A
#
# COMPACT_ATOMS: atom_id res chain seq x y z
N MET A 1 2.53 19.34 -7.13
CA MET A 1 2.07 18.06 -6.56
C MET A 1 3.20 17.05 -6.63
N ALA A 2 3.54 16.47 -5.49
CA ALA A 2 4.57 15.45 -5.41
C ALA A 2 4.03 14.08 -5.87
N ARG A 3 4.91 13.24 -6.39
CA ARG A 3 4.54 11.92 -6.90
C ARG A 3 5.59 10.88 -6.52
N VAL A 4 5.10 9.71 -6.10
CA VAL A 4 5.93 8.53 -5.83
C VAL A 4 5.45 7.39 -6.70
N TYR A 5 6.37 6.66 -7.30
CA TYR A 5 6.05 5.46 -8.07
C TYR A 5 7.17 4.44 -7.87
N VAL A 6 6.77 3.23 -7.47
CA VAL A 6 7.69 2.09 -7.34
C VAL A 6 7.02 0.87 -7.95
N SER A 7 7.76 0.09 -8.69
CA SER A 7 7.27 -1.17 -9.27
C SER A 7 8.27 -2.29 -9.04
N SER A 8 7.77 -3.51 -9.11
CA SER A 8 8.59 -4.71 -8.95
C SER A 8 7.92 -5.91 -9.59
N VAL A 9 8.60 -7.03 -9.59
CA VAL A 9 8.04 -8.31 -10.05
C VAL A 9 8.12 -9.31 -8.90
N ILE A 10 6.97 -9.96 -8.61
CA ILE A 10 6.85 -10.96 -7.56
C ILE A 10 6.79 -12.34 -8.23
N GLY A 11 7.55 -13.30 -7.73
CA GLY A 11 7.65 -14.66 -8.30
C GLY A 11 6.52 -15.58 -7.88
N ALA A 12 5.27 -15.13 -8.07
CA ALA A 12 4.08 -15.92 -7.80
C ALA A 12 2.93 -15.45 -8.68
N PRO A 13 1.90 -16.28 -8.91
CA PRO A 13 0.72 -15.90 -9.68
C PRO A 13 -0.01 -14.70 -9.06
N ALA A 14 -0.57 -13.84 -9.90
CA ALA A 14 -1.18 -12.59 -9.47
C ALA A 14 -2.36 -12.80 -8.51
N ASP A 15 -3.17 -13.83 -8.71
CA ASP A 15 -4.30 -14.15 -7.83
C ASP A 15 -3.83 -14.49 -6.40
N ARG A 16 -2.71 -15.17 -6.26
CA ARG A 16 -2.15 -15.51 -4.95
C ARG A 16 -1.59 -14.27 -4.23
N VAL A 17 -0.90 -13.41 -4.97
CA VAL A 17 -0.38 -12.16 -4.40
C VAL A 17 -1.54 -11.24 -4.01
N TRP A 18 -2.55 -11.16 -4.89
CA TRP A 18 -3.74 -10.34 -4.64
C TRP A 18 -4.52 -10.79 -3.40
N ASP A 19 -4.69 -12.09 -3.19
CA ASP A 19 -5.36 -12.61 -1.98
C ASP A 19 -4.74 -12.08 -0.69
N ARG A 20 -3.41 -11.87 -0.69
CA ARG A 20 -2.72 -11.34 0.49
C ARG A 20 -2.89 -9.83 0.64
N ILE A 21 -2.95 -9.10 -0.47
CA ILE A 21 -2.99 -7.64 -0.48
C ILE A 21 -4.40 -7.08 -0.34
N ARG A 22 -5.40 -7.77 -0.90
CA ARG A 22 -6.76 -7.27 -1.02
C ARG A 22 -7.47 -7.00 0.31
N ASP A 23 -7.06 -7.63 1.38
CA ASP A 23 -7.60 -7.36 2.71
C ASP A 23 -7.06 -6.04 3.22
N PHE A 24 -7.89 -5.01 3.19
CA PHE A 24 -7.50 -3.66 3.60
C PHE A 24 -7.05 -3.61 5.06
N ASN A 25 -7.54 -4.51 5.90
CA ASN A 25 -7.11 -4.66 7.29
C ASN A 25 -5.93 -5.62 7.46
N GLY A 26 -5.47 -6.22 6.39
CA GLY A 26 -4.41 -7.23 6.41
C GLY A 26 -3.00 -6.69 6.28
N LEU A 27 -2.82 -5.38 6.28
CA LEU A 27 -1.52 -4.73 6.08
C LEU A 27 -0.43 -5.26 7.02
N PRO A 28 -0.68 -5.50 8.32
CA PRO A 28 0.34 -6.06 9.21
C PRO A 28 0.86 -7.44 8.80
N ARG A 29 0.09 -8.19 8.02
CA ARG A 29 0.45 -9.56 7.63
C ARG A 29 1.51 -9.60 6.52
N TRP A 30 1.68 -8.49 5.79
CA TRP A 30 2.65 -8.48 4.70
C TRP A 30 3.59 -7.28 4.70
N HIS A 31 3.30 -6.22 5.47
CA HIS A 31 4.19 -5.06 5.58
C HIS A 31 4.86 -5.01 6.95
N PRO A 32 6.18 -5.17 7.03
CA PRO A 32 6.87 -5.34 8.32
C PRO A 32 6.88 -4.08 9.20
N SER A 33 6.67 -2.91 8.62
CA SER A 33 6.64 -1.66 9.39
C SER A 33 5.33 -1.46 10.16
N ILE A 34 4.30 -2.28 9.89
CA ILE A 34 2.97 -2.14 10.47
C ILE A 34 2.82 -3.14 11.61
N ARG A 35 2.52 -2.64 12.81
CA ARG A 35 2.37 -3.46 14.01
C ARG A 35 0.98 -4.09 14.12
N ASP A 36 -0.06 -3.29 13.95
CA ASP A 36 -1.45 -3.73 14.03
C ASP A 36 -2.36 -2.81 13.21
N SER A 37 -3.57 -3.29 12.91
CA SER A 37 -4.56 -2.54 12.14
C SER A 37 -5.97 -2.95 12.54
N ARG A 38 -6.91 -2.00 12.53
CA ARG A 38 -8.33 -2.25 12.73
C ARG A 38 -9.15 -1.42 11.75
N ILE A 39 -10.33 -1.92 11.37
CA ILE A 39 -11.29 -1.14 10.60
C ILE A 39 -12.20 -0.42 11.60
N GLU A 40 -12.34 0.89 11.44
CA GLU A 40 -13.20 1.70 12.31
C GLU A 40 -14.67 1.35 12.09
N ASP A 41 -15.48 1.51 13.14
CA ASP A 41 -16.93 1.31 13.11
C ASP A 41 -17.38 -0.10 12.72
N ALA A 42 -16.49 -1.08 12.84
CA ALA A 42 -16.75 -2.49 12.51
C ALA A 42 -17.31 -2.71 11.10
N LEU A 43 -16.95 -1.85 10.15
CA LEU A 43 -17.33 -2.00 8.74
C LEU A 43 -16.55 -3.13 8.08
N PRO A 44 -17.09 -3.73 7.00
CA PRO A 44 -16.30 -4.68 6.21
C PRO A 44 -15.06 -4.03 5.60
N ALA A 45 -13.96 -4.77 5.57
CA ALA A 45 -12.67 -4.26 5.08
C ALA A 45 -12.64 -4.03 3.55
N ASP A 46 -13.65 -4.49 2.82
CA ASP A 46 -13.78 -4.29 1.38
C ASP A 46 -14.85 -3.24 1.01
N LYS A 47 -15.44 -2.60 2.01
CA LYS A 47 -16.43 -1.55 1.77
C LYS A 47 -15.73 -0.23 1.46
N VAL A 48 -16.01 0.35 0.29
CA VAL A 48 -15.54 1.70 -0.05
C VAL A 48 -16.03 2.69 1.00
N GLY A 49 -15.11 3.50 1.51
CA GLY A 49 -15.36 4.43 2.62
C GLY A 49 -14.92 3.91 3.97
N CYS A 50 -14.62 2.61 4.12
CA CYS A 50 -14.10 2.10 5.39
C CYS A 50 -12.71 2.69 5.67
N ILE A 51 -12.38 2.79 6.95
CA ILE A 51 -11.13 3.39 7.41
C ILE A 51 -10.32 2.33 8.14
N ARG A 52 -9.09 2.10 7.69
CA ARG A 52 -8.13 1.32 8.47
C ARG A 52 -7.33 2.27 9.35
N ASN A 53 -7.30 1.93 10.62
CA ASN A 53 -6.58 2.67 11.65
C ASN A 53 -5.46 1.76 12.13
N PHE A 54 -4.23 2.13 11.83
CA PHE A 54 -3.11 1.25 12.09
C PHE A 54 -1.95 1.96 12.76
N ASN A 55 -1.14 1.17 13.46
CA ASN A 55 0.03 1.65 14.17
C ASN A 55 1.29 1.07 13.54
N LEU A 56 2.30 1.91 13.38
CA LEU A 56 3.62 1.51 12.94
C LEU A 56 4.41 0.90 14.11
N GLN A 57 5.46 0.16 13.79
CA GLN A 57 6.35 -0.41 14.81
C GLN A 57 6.97 0.67 15.70
N ASN A 58 7.17 1.89 15.18
CA ASN A 58 7.71 3.02 15.95
C ASN A 58 6.66 3.72 16.84
N GLY A 59 5.40 3.30 16.80
CA GLY A 59 4.31 3.88 17.57
C GLY A 59 3.48 4.94 16.88
N ASP A 60 3.86 5.38 15.69
CA ASP A 60 3.05 6.33 14.91
C ASP A 60 1.72 5.71 14.52
N ASN A 61 0.68 6.53 14.49
CA ASN A 61 -0.66 6.12 14.07
C ASN A 61 -1.05 6.78 12.75
N ILE A 62 -1.65 6.01 11.87
CA ILE A 62 -2.11 6.48 10.56
C ILE A 62 -3.55 5.99 10.35
N ARG A 63 -4.39 6.87 9.77
CA ARG A 63 -5.74 6.52 9.35
C ARG A 63 -5.86 6.68 7.85
N GLU A 64 -6.30 5.62 7.16
CA GLU A 64 -6.45 5.60 5.70
C GLU A 64 -7.84 5.14 5.33
N GLN A 65 -8.43 5.78 4.31
CA GLN A 65 -9.77 5.47 3.84
C GLN A 65 -9.73 4.78 2.48
N LEU A 66 -10.47 3.68 2.35
CA LEU A 66 -10.60 2.97 1.09
C LEU A 66 -11.45 3.78 0.12
N LEU A 67 -10.91 4.10 -1.05
CA LEU A 67 -11.59 4.84 -2.10
C LEU A 67 -12.07 3.94 -3.24
N GLY A 68 -11.38 2.84 -3.51
CA GLY A 68 -11.74 1.90 -4.55
C GLY A 68 -11.02 0.57 -4.37
N LEU A 69 -11.72 -0.51 -4.72
CA LEU A 69 -11.18 -1.86 -4.68
C LEU A 69 -11.80 -2.66 -5.82
N SER A 70 -10.96 -3.28 -6.63
CA SER A 70 -11.41 -4.15 -7.71
C SER A 70 -10.67 -5.48 -7.65
N ASP A 71 -11.40 -6.56 -7.39
CA ASP A 71 -10.83 -7.91 -7.47
C ASP A 71 -10.58 -8.34 -8.91
N TYR A 72 -11.40 -7.85 -9.83
CA TYR A 72 -11.24 -8.17 -11.26
C TYR A 72 -9.97 -7.53 -11.83
N ASP A 73 -9.76 -6.24 -11.58
CA ASP A 73 -8.60 -5.49 -12.09
C ASP A 73 -7.42 -5.54 -11.13
N MET A 74 -7.59 -6.09 -9.94
CA MET A 74 -6.57 -6.23 -8.89
C MET A 74 -5.89 -4.90 -8.54
N PHE A 75 -6.71 -3.94 -8.08
CA PHE A 75 -6.17 -2.68 -7.55
C PHE A 75 -6.91 -2.26 -6.28
N CYS A 76 -6.22 -1.45 -5.49
CA CYS A 76 -6.76 -0.82 -4.29
C CYS A 76 -6.29 0.63 -4.26
N THR A 77 -7.23 1.57 -4.13
CA THR A 77 -6.95 3.00 -4.03
C THR A 77 -7.42 3.51 -2.67
N TYR A 78 -6.61 4.31 -2.01
CA TYR A 78 -6.90 4.82 -0.68
C TYR A 78 -6.29 6.20 -0.48
N SER A 79 -6.83 6.92 0.52
CA SER A 79 -6.31 8.23 0.92
C SER A 79 -5.84 8.16 2.36
N ILE A 80 -4.92 9.07 2.73
CA ILE A 80 -4.56 9.28 4.13
C ILE A 80 -5.48 10.35 4.70
N LEU A 81 -6.17 10.01 5.81
CA LEU A 81 -6.99 10.97 6.55
C LEU A 81 -6.18 11.67 7.64
N GLU A 82 -5.36 10.93 8.36
CA GLU A 82 -4.49 11.44 9.43
C GLU A 82 -3.17 10.71 9.44
N SER A 83 -2.08 11.44 9.60
CA SER A 83 -0.73 10.92 9.64
C SER A 83 0.20 11.95 10.27
N PRO A 84 1.30 11.53 10.91
CA PRO A 84 2.33 12.45 11.37
C PRO A 84 3.18 13.04 10.23
N MET A 85 3.05 12.52 9.01
CA MET A 85 3.81 13.05 7.87
C MET A 85 3.29 14.43 7.46
N PRO A 86 4.18 15.39 7.13
CA PRO A 86 3.78 16.73 6.74
C PRO A 86 3.32 16.81 5.28
N LEU A 87 2.20 16.16 4.99
CA LEU A 87 1.60 16.10 3.65
C LEU A 87 0.09 16.23 3.71
N GLU A 88 -0.52 16.56 2.58
CA GLU A 88 -1.97 16.69 2.42
C GLU A 88 -2.40 16.08 1.08
N ASP A 89 -3.69 15.78 0.98
CA ASP A 89 -4.31 15.29 -0.26
C ASP A 89 -3.62 14.05 -0.83
N TYR A 90 -3.19 13.15 0.05
CA TYR A 90 -2.50 11.93 -0.33
C TYR A 90 -3.50 10.88 -0.84
N VAL A 91 -3.29 10.44 -2.08
CA VAL A 91 -4.02 9.32 -2.68
C VAL A 91 -3.01 8.35 -3.27
N ALA A 92 -3.15 7.08 -2.92
CA ALA A 92 -2.27 6.02 -3.39
C ALA A 92 -3.06 4.90 -4.04
N THR A 93 -2.43 4.22 -4.99
CA THR A 93 -2.98 3.03 -5.64
C THR A 93 -1.90 1.95 -5.70
N ILE A 94 -2.26 0.74 -5.28
CA ILE A 94 -1.49 -0.46 -5.52
C ILE A 94 -2.24 -1.29 -6.57
N ARG A 95 -1.50 -1.75 -7.59
CA ARG A 95 -2.08 -2.48 -8.72
C ARG A 95 -1.20 -3.66 -9.10
N LEU A 96 -1.85 -4.79 -9.37
CA LEU A 96 -1.19 -5.99 -9.86
C LEU A 96 -1.59 -6.26 -11.30
N THR A 97 -0.62 -6.68 -12.10
CA THR A 97 -0.83 -7.13 -13.47
C THR A 97 -0.16 -8.49 -13.65
N PRO A 98 -0.90 -9.52 -14.11
CA PRO A 98 -0.29 -10.82 -14.37
C PRO A 98 0.79 -10.72 -15.45
N VAL A 99 1.94 -11.33 -15.18
CA VAL A 99 2.98 -11.58 -16.18
C VAL A 99 2.83 -13.04 -16.61
N THR A 100 2.28 -13.27 -17.79
CA THR A 100 1.92 -14.61 -18.23
C THR A 100 3.14 -15.53 -18.42
N GLU A 101 4.24 -14.96 -18.87
CA GLU A 101 5.49 -15.71 -18.98
C GLU A 101 6.05 -15.96 -17.58
N GLY A 102 6.09 -17.23 -17.19
CA GLY A 102 6.57 -17.64 -15.87
C GLY A 102 5.56 -17.50 -14.75
N ASP A 103 4.32 -17.10 -15.05
CA ASP A 103 3.23 -16.98 -14.09
C ASP A 103 3.63 -16.13 -12.88
N ARG A 104 4.05 -14.91 -13.16
CA ARG A 104 4.55 -13.93 -12.17
C ARG A 104 3.62 -12.73 -12.08
N THR A 105 3.93 -11.82 -11.19
CA THR A 105 3.12 -10.62 -10.95
C THR A 105 3.96 -9.36 -11.11
N PHE A 106 3.51 -8.44 -11.99
CA PHE A 106 4.00 -7.08 -12.01
C PHE A 106 3.18 -6.28 -10.99
N ILE A 107 3.85 -5.68 -10.00
CA ILE A 107 3.21 -4.90 -8.95
C ILE A 107 3.69 -3.46 -9.03
N GLU A 108 2.73 -2.52 -8.95
CA GLU A 108 2.97 -1.09 -8.95
C GLU A 108 2.34 -0.46 -7.74
N TRP A 109 3.01 0.49 -7.14
CA TRP A 109 2.46 1.27 -6.04
C TRP A 109 2.80 2.72 -6.29
N SER A 110 1.79 3.58 -6.35
CA SER A 110 1.97 4.99 -6.66
C SER A 110 1.19 5.86 -5.67
N ALA A 111 1.64 7.09 -5.49
CA ALA A 111 0.95 8.07 -4.68
C ALA A 111 1.17 9.48 -5.24
N GLU A 112 0.18 10.34 -5.02
CA GLU A 112 0.26 11.77 -5.29
C GLU A 112 -0.17 12.50 -4.03
N PHE A 113 0.49 13.61 -3.72
CA PHE A 113 0.19 14.40 -2.54
C PHE A 113 0.72 15.82 -2.67
N SER A 114 0.26 16.69 -1.78
CA SER A 114 0.76 18.05 -1.65
C SER A 114 1.59 18.17 -0.38
N CYS A 115 2.67 18.94 -0.45
CA CYS A 115 3.51 19.21 0.70
C CYS A 115 4.30 20.51 0.48
N ASP A 116 4.95 20.98 1.53
CA ASP A 116 5.91 22.07 1.39
C ASP A 116 7.07 21.61 0.48
N PRO A 117 7.52 22.42 -0.47
CA PRO A 117 8.63 22.04 -1.36
C PRO A 117 9.90 21.62 -0.61
N SER A 118 10.13 22.14 0.60
CA SER A 118 11.29 21.75 1.42
C SER A 118 11.19 20.33 1.97
N ASP A 119 9.98 19.75 2.03
CA ASP A 119 9.75 18.39 2.52
C ASP A 119 9.66 17.35 1.40
N GLU A 120 9.54 17.78 0.14
CA GLU A 120 9.19 16.90 -0.96
C GLU A 120 10.20 15.77 -1.16
N ASP A 121 11.48 16.07 -1.23
CA ASP A 121 12.50 15.04 -1.49
C ASP A 121 12.54 13.99 -0.39
N ASP A 122 12.45 14.39 0.87
CA ASP A 122 12.45 13.47 2.01
C ASP A 122 11.19 12.60 2.01
N LEU A 123 10.03 13.18 1.71
CA LEU A 123 8.77 12.43 1.66
C LEU A 123 8.76 11.44 0.49
N VAL A 124 9.18 11.86 -0.69
CA VAL A 124 9.22 10.97 -1.86
C VAL A 124 10.19 9.82 -1.62
N THR A 125 11.38 10.09 -1.09
CA THR A 125 12.37 9.05 -0.78
C THR A 125 11.87 8.11 0.32
N GLY A 126 11.29 8.65 1.38
CA GLY A 126 10.79 7.86 2.52
C GLY A 126 9.61 6.97 2.13
N ILE A 127 8.62 7.53 1.45
CA ILE A 127 7.44 6.75 1.03
C ILE A 127 7.85 5.69 0.02
N GLY A 128 8.67 6.03 -0.97
CA GLY A 128 9.12 5.09 -1.99
C GLY A 128 9.97 3.97 -1.43
N GLY A 129 10.89 4.27 -0.50
CA GLY A 129 11.80 3.29 0.09
C GLY A 129 11.20 2.55 1.28
N ASP A 130 10.79 3.29 2.31
CA ASP A 130 10.40 2.70 3.58
C ASP A 130 9.00 2.10 3.56
N VAL A 131 8.13 2.59 2.69
CA VAL A 131 6.76 2.08 2.57
C VAL A 131 6.65 1.15 1.36
N PHE A 132 6.81 1.65 0.15
CA PHE A 132 6.51 0.87 -1.06
C PHE A 132 7.53 -0.23 -1.31
N GLN A 133 8.80 0.11 -1.40
CA GLN A 133 9.83 -0.90 -1.65
C GLN A 133 9.94 -1.92 -0.51
N THR A 134 9.85 -1.47 0.73
CA THR A 134 9.86 -2.36 1.90
C THR A 134 8.71 -3.36 1.85
N GLY A 135 7.52 -2.91 1.46
CA GLY A 135 6.37 -3.80 1.24
C GLY A 135 6.63 -4.82 0.15
N PHE A 136 7.20 -4.40 -0.98
CA PHE A 136 7.54 -5.32 -2.08
C PHE A 136 8.61 -6.33 -1.66
N ASP A 137 9.63 -5.91 -0.92
CA ASP A 137 10.67 -6.81 -0.44
C ASP A 137 10.10 -7.88 0.48
N SER A 138 9.13 -7.53 1.32
CA SER A 138 8.42 -8.46 2.18
C SER A 138 7.62 -9.49 1.36
N LEU A 139 6.92 -9.03 0.33
CA LEU A 139 6.19 -9.93 -0.57
C LEU A 139 7.12 -10.90 -1.29
N LYS A 140 8.28 -10.42 -1.72
CA LYS A 140 9.29 -11.28 -2.35
C LYS A 140 9.84 -12.33 -1.40
N ARG A 141 10.04 -11.99 -0.13
CA ARG A 141 10.48 -12.97 0.89
C ARG A 141 9.43 -14.05 1.10
N HIS A 142 8.16 -13.69 1.02
CA HIS A 142 7.05 -14.63 1.22
C HIS A 142 6.77 -15.48 -0.02
N PHE A 143 6.72 -14.86 -1.21
CA PHE A 143 6.30 -15.52 -2.46
C PHE A 143 7.48 -15.92 -3.36
N GLY A 144 8.62 -15.30 -3.21
CA GLY A 144 9.76 -15.44 -4.09
C GLY A 144 9.96 -14.20 -4.97
N GLY A 145 11.22 -13.91 -5.27
CA GLY A 145 11.60 -12.88 -6.24
C GLY A 145 11.57 -13.43 -7.65
N ALA A 146 11.43 -12.54 -8.62
CA ALA A 146 11.47 -12.90 -10.05
C ALA A 146 12.81 -12.56 -10.66
#